data_40f3192b305b84b034ad213f53859ab2
#
_entry.id   40f3192b305b84b034ad213f53859ab2
#
_cell.length_a   1.000
_cell.length_b   1.000
_cell.length_c   1.000
_cell.angle_alpha   90.00
_cell.angle_beta   90.00
_cell.angle_gamma   90.00
#
_symmetry.space_group_name_H-M   'P 1'
#
loop_
_entity.id
_entity.type
_entity.pdbx_description
1 polymer ?
#
loop_
_entity_poly.entity_id
_entity_poly.type
_entity_poly.pdbx_seq_one_letter_code
_entity_poly.pdbx_strand_id
1 'polypeptide(L)'
;MASQNRELKKAGLKVTAPRLKILAMLSDASEQGDHLSAEDLYQRLRDTGEDIGLATVYRVLTQFETADLIIRHNFEAGYSVFEMAPDHHHDHMVDVDTNVVIEFIDEEIERRQHLIAEQHGY
;
A
#
# COMPACT_ATOMS: atom_id res chain seq x y z
N MET A 1 0.71 7.59 15.30
CA MET A 1 -0.52 6.92 15.83
C MET A 1 -1.77 7.75 15.59
N ALA A 2 -1.78 9.03 15.94
CA ALA A 2 -2.96 9.88 15.71
C ALA A 2 -3.33 10.01 14.21
N SER A 3 -2.34 10.03 13.31
CA SER A 3 -2.60 10.12 11.87
C SER A 3 -3.22 8.84 11.33
N GLN A 4 -2.79 7.66 11.81
CA GLN A 4 -3.36 6.38 11.40
C GLN A 4 -4.79 6.24 11.90
N ASN A 5 -5.09 6.69 13.13
CA ASN A 5 -6.47 6.72 13.63
C ASN A 5 -7.38 7.53 12.71
N ARG A 6 -6.92 8.70 12.31
CA ARG A 6 -7.65 9.59 11.42
C ARG A 6 -7.88 8.97 10.05
N GLU A 7 -6.85 8.35 9.50
CA GLU A 7 -6.94 7.70 8.19
C GLU A 7 -7.96 6.56 8.20
N LEU A 8 -7.98 5.73 9.24
CA LEU A 8 -8.94 4.64 9.36
C LEU A 8 -10.37 5.17 9.46
N LYS A 9 -10.60 6.17 10.30
CA LYS A 9 -11.93 6.78 10.46
C LYS A 9 -12.42 7.42 9.17
N LYS A 10 -11.55 8.14 8.49
CA LYS A 10 -11.86 8.80 7.22
C LYS A 10 -12.22 7.78 6.13
N ALA A 11 -11.60 6.60 6.16
CA ALA A 11 -11.89 5.51 5.23
C ALA A 11 -13.12 4.70 5.62
N GLY A 12 -13.77 5.03 6.74
CA GLY A 12 -14.94 4.31 7.21
C GLY A 12 -14.62 3.00 7.93
N LEU A 13 -13.38 2.83 8.37
CA LEU A 13 -12.94 1.62 9.05
C LEU A 13 -12.85 1.83 10.55
N LYS A 14 -13.31 0.81 11.30
CA LYS A 14 -13.19 0.81 12.75
C LYS A 14 -11.72 0.74 13.15
N VAL A 15 -11.34 1.52 14.17
CA VAL A 15 -9.98 1.51 14.70
C VAL A 15 -9.80 0.25 15.58
N THR A 16 -8.87 -0.62 15.17
CA THR A 16 -8.51 -1.82 15.93
C THR A 16 -6.98 -1.90 16.02
N ALA A 17 -6.47 -2.64 17.02
CA ALA A 17 -5.03 -2.78 17.20
C ALA A 17 -4.33 -3.39 15.96
N PRO A 18 -4.84 -4.48 15.37
CA PRO A 18 -4.21 -5.01 14.14
C PRO A 18 -4.19 -4.01 13.00
N ARG A 19 -5.28 -3.30 12.77
CA ARG A 19 -5.35 -2.30 11.70
C ARG A 19 -4.36 -1.16 11.92
N LEU A 20 -4.26 -0.65 13.15
CA LEU A 20 -3.32 0.42 13.47
C LEU A 20 -1.87 0.00 13.24
N LYS A 21 -1.51 -1.19 13.69
CA LYS A 21 -0.14 -1.69 13.58
C LYS A 21 0.28 -1.93 12.14
N ILE A 22 -0.60 -2.55 11.36
CA ILE A 22 -0.33 -2.83 9.95
C ILE A 22 -0.24 -1.51 9.17
N LEU A 23 -1.16 -0.59 9.42
CA LEU A 23 -1.14 0.71 8.74
C LEU A 23 0.12 1.51 9.07
N ALA A 24 0.55 1.50 10.32
CA ALA A 24 1.78 2.18 10.74
C ALA A 24 3.01 1.58 10.05
N MET A 25 3.09 0.26 9.94
CA MET A 25 4.21 -0.41 9.25
C MET A 25 4.24 -0.06 7.75
N LEU A 26 3.08 -0.06 7.11
CA LEU A 26 2.97 0.33 5.70
C LEU A 26 3.35 1.80 5.49
N SER A 27 2.91 2.69 6.37
CA SER A 27 3.27 4.11 6.31
C SER A 27 4.78 4.32 6.44
N ASP A 28 5.40 3.66 7.42
CA ASP A 28 6.84 3.76 7.64
C ASP A 28 7.62 3.23 6.44
N ALA A 29 7.21 2.09 5.90
CA ALA A 29 7.85 1.50 4.72
C ALA A 29 7.72 2.42 3.50
N SER A 30 6.55 3.00 3.28
CA SER A 30 6.31 3.90 2.16
C SER A 30 7.17 5.17 2.25
N GLU A 31 7.37 5.72 3.45
CA GLU A 31 8.24 6.87 3.67
C GLU A 31 9.70 6.56 3.31
N GLN A 32 10.11 5.31 3.47
CA GLN A 32 11.46 4.86 3.14
C GLN A 32 11.60 4.35 1.70
N GLY A 33 10.51 4.39 0.92
CA GLY A 33 10.48 3.88 -0.44
C GLY A 33 10.41 2.36 -0.53
N ASP A 34 10.09 1.69 0.58
CA ASP A 34 9.98 0.23 0.63
C ASP A 34 8.56 -0.23 0.33
N HIS A 35 8.46 -1.44 -0.23
CA HIS A 35 7.21 -2.12 -0.52
C HIS A 35 7.21 -3.43 0.25
N LEU A 36 6.10 -3.74 0.93
CA LEU A 36 6.02 -4.92 1.78
C LEU A 36 4.98 -5.91 1.25
N SER A 37 5.34 -7.20 1.24
CA SER A 37 4.37 -8.28 1.03
C SER A 37 3.61 -8.56 2.33
N ALA A 38 2.55 -9.38 2.25
CA ALA A 38 1.82 -9.80 3.44
C ALA A 38 2.74 -10.60 4.38
N GLU A 39 3.60 -11.43 3.83
CA GLU A 39 4.55 -12.24 4.58
C GLU A 39 5.60 -11.35 5.27
N ASP A 40 6.08 -10.29 4.61
CA ASP A 40 6.99 -9.33 5.22
C ASP A 40 6.35 -8.64 6.43
N LEU A 41 5.09 -8.22 6.29
CA LEU A 41 4.32 -7.61 7.38
C LEU A 41 4.15 -8.59 8.54
N TYR A 42 3.78 -9.82 8.23
CA TYR A 42 3.61 -10.87 9.22
C TYR A 42 4.90 -11.10 10.00
N GLN A 43 6.04 -11.19 9.30
CA GLN A 43 7.33 -11.41 9.95
C GLN A 43 7.73 -10.24 10.83
N ARG A 44 7.54 -9.01 10.38
CA ARG A 44 7.81 -7.81 11.18
C ARG A 44 6.94 -7.75 12.43
N LEU A 45 5.68 -8.14 12.33
CA LEU A 45 4.77 -8.21 13.48
C LEU A 45 5.27 -9.22 14.50
N ARG A 46 5.69 -10.40 14.04
CA ARG A 46 6.26 -11.43 14.93
C ARG A 46 7.53 -10.96 15.61
N ASP A 47 8.41 -10.29 14.87
CA ASP A 47 9.68 -9.79 15.40
C ASP A 47 9.47 -8.73 16.48
N THR A 48 8.36 -8.00 16.44
CA THR A 48 7.99 -7.03 17.47
C THR A 48 7.13 -7.60 18.59
N GLY A 49 6.92 -8.93 18.60
CA GLY A 49 6.16 -9.60 19.63
C GLY A 49 4.64 -9.54 19.49
N GLU A 50 4.16 -9.14 18.32
CA GLU A 50 2.72 -9.07 18.08
C GLU A 50 2.17 -10.43 17.69
N ASP A 51 1.06 -10.82 18.33
CA ASP A 51 0.39 -12.09 18.05
C ASP A 51 -0.75 -11.86 17.04
N ILE A 52 -0.37 -11.58 15.79
CA ILE A 52 -1.31 -11.38 14.68
C ILE A 52 -0.98 -12.42 13.63
N GLY A 53 -1.96 -13.27 13.30
CA GLY A 53 -1.79 -14.34 12.33
C GLY A 53 -1.76 -13.85 10.89
N LEU A 54 -1.17 -14.65 10.01
CA LEU A 54 -1.05 -14.32 8.59
C LEU A 54 -2.43 -14.11 7.93
N ALA A 55 -3.43 -14.91 8.29
CA ALA A 55 -4.79 -14.76 7.77
C ALA A 55 -5.39 -13.40 8.13
N THR A 56 -5.12 -12.90 9.34
CA THR A 56 -5.56 -11.58 9.76
C THR A 56 -4.86 -10.49 8.97
N VAL A 57 -3.55 -10.65 8.72
CA VAL A 57 -2.78 -9.70 7.88
C VAL A 57 -3.43 -9.60 6.49
N TYR A 58 -3.71 -10.72 5.84
CA TYR A 58 -4.35 -10.72 4.52
C TYR A 58 -5.71 -10.04 4.54
N ARG A 59 -6.52 -10.33 5.57
CA ARG A 59 -7.86 -9.74 5.71
C ARG A 59 -7.78 -8.22 5.86
N VAL A 60 -6.87 -7.73 6.70
CA VAL A 60 -6.68 -6.29 6.91
C VAL A 60 -6.20 -5.62 5.62
N LEU A 61 -5.25 -6.24 4.91
CA LEU A 61 -4.77 -5.70 3.63
C LEU A 61 -5.89 -5.60 2.60
N THR A 62 -6.74 -6.61 2.51
CA THR A 62 -7.90 -6.59 1.62
C THR A 62 -8.86 -5.46 1.97
N GLN A 63 -9.11 -5.24 3.27
CA GLN A 63 -9.95 -4.15 3.74
C GLN A 63 -9.36 -2.78 3.40
N PHE A 64 -8.05 -2.63 3.57
CA PHE A 64 -7.35 -1.38 3.25
C PHE A 64 -7.35 -1.11 1.75
N GLU A 65 -7.16 -2.14 0.94
CA GLU A 65 -7.21 -2.02 -0.53
C GLU A 65 -8.60 -1.58 -0.99
N THR A 66 -9.65 -2.23 -0.46
CA THR A 66 -11.03 -1.90 -0.79
C THR A 66 -11.38 -0.47 -0.39
N ALA A 67 -10.80 0.03 0.70
CA ALA A 67 -11.00 1.39 1.19
C ALA A 67 -10.07 2.43 0.55
N ASP A 68 -9.29 2.04 -0.45
CA ASP A 68 -8.33 2.89 -1.17
C ASP A 68 -7.25 3.50 -0.29
N LEU A 69 -6.93 2.86 0.85
CA LEU A 69 -5.83 3.28 1.71
C LEU A 69 -4.48 2.81 1.21
N ILE A 70 -4.46 1.68 0.52
CA ILE A 70 -3.23 1.06 0.00
C ILE A 70 -3.43 0.62 -1.44
N ILE A 71 -2.31 0.42 -2.12
CA ILE A 71 -2.26 -0.11 -3.49
C ILE A 71 -1.54 -1.44 -3.46
N ARG A 72 -2.08 -2.41 -4.19
CA ARG A 72 -1.47 -3.70 -4.40
C ARG A 72 -0.76 -3.72 -5.75
N HIS A 73 0.49 -4.18 -5.76
CA HIS A 73 1.25 -4.41 -6.98
C HIS A 73 1.50 -5.91 -7.12
N ASN A 74 0.99 -6.48 -8.20
CA ASN A 74 1.16 -7.91 -8.50
C ASN A 74 2.31 -8.11 -9.47
N PHE A 75 3.14 -9.09 -9.21
CA PHE A 75 4.28 -9.44 -10.05
C PHE A 75 4.09 -10.81 -10.71
N GLU A 76 4.74 -11.01 -11.86
CA GLU A 76 4.67 -12.27 -12.62
C GLU A 76 5.14 -13.48 -11.79
N ALA A 77 6.01 -13.26 -10.82
CA ALA A 77 6.48 -14.32 -9.93
C ALA A 77 5.41 -14.84 -8.97
N GLY A 78 4.18 -14.30 -9.02
CA GLY A 78 3.06 -14.82 -8.23
C GLY A 78 2.96 -14.23 -6.82
N TYR A 79 3.69 -13.16 -6.53
CA TYR A 79 3.58 -12.47 -5.24
C TYR A 79 3.10 -11.03 -5.41
N SER A 80 2.62 -10.45 -4.33
CA SER A 80 2.15 -9.08 -4.29
C SER A 80 2.86 -8.28 -3.22
N VAL A 81 3.08 -7.01 -3.48
CA VAL A 81 3.55 -6.06 -2.47
C VAL A 81 2.54 -4.94 -2.33
N PHE A 82 2.59 -4.27 -1.20
CA PHE A 82 1.63 -3.23 -0.83
C PHE A 82 2.36 -1.96 -0.46
N GLU A 83 1.73 -0.83 -0.75
CA GLU A 83 2.21 0.48 -0.32
C GLU A 83 1.02 1.36 0.02
N MET A 84 1.28 2.42 0.76
CA MET A 84 0.25 3.42 1.03
C MET A 84 -0.17 4.09 -0.27
N ALA A 85 -1.47 4.28 -0.44
CA ALA A 85 -1.97 5.08 -1.56
C ALA A 85 -1.49 6.51 -1.35
N PRO A 86 -0.79 7.11 -2.33
CA PRO A 86 -0.28 8.45 -2.16
C PRO A 86 -1.40 9.49 -2.27
N ASP A 87 -1.21 10.63 -1.63
CA ASP A 87 -2.05 11.80 -1.89
C ASP A 87 -1.83 12.28 -3.32
N HIS A 88 -0.66 11.98 -3.85
CA HIS A 88 -0.29 12.26 -5.25
C HIS A 88 -0.04 10.94 -5.96
N HIS A 89 -0.62 10.82 -7.16
CA HIS A 89 -0.37 9.67 -8.01
C HIS A 89 1.13 9.57 -8.35
N HIS A 90 1.68 8.37 -8.31
CA HIS A 90 3.02 8.10 -8.82
C HIS A 90 3.04 6.79 -9.58
N ASP A 91 4.02 6.64 -10.46
CA ASP A 91 4.18 5.47 -11.29
C ASP A 91 5.31 4.58 -10.77
N HIS A 92 5.31 3.32 -11.20
CA HIS A 92 6.31 2.36 -10.79
C HIS A 92 6.95 1.73 -12.02
N MET A 93 8.27 1.55 -11.97
CA MET A 93 8.97 0.68 -12.88
C MET A 93 9.40 -0.56 -12.13
N VAL A 94 9.15 -1.73 -12.69
CA VAL A 94 9.52 -3.01 -12.08
C VAL A 94 10.55 -3.70 -12.97
N ASP A 95 11.70 -4.02 -12.39
CA ASP A 95 12.69 -4.85 -13.07
C ASP A 95 12.22 -6.30 -12.95
N VAL A 96 11.86 -6.90 -14.10
CA VAL A 96 11.28 -8.26 -14.10
C VAL A 96 12.30 -9.35 -13.74
N ASP A 97 13.59 -9.06 -13.82
CA ASP A 97 14.64 -10.01 -13.47
C ASP A 97 14.99 -9.96 -11.99
N THR A 98 15.04 -8.77 -11.40
CA THR A 98 15.47 -8.57 -10.01
C THR A 98 14.32 -8.28 -9.06
N ASN A 99 13.12 -7.94 -9.58
CA ASN A 99 11.94 -7.49 -8.82
C ASN A 99 12.18 -6.17 -8.06
N VAL A 100 13.16 -5.40 -8.49
CA VAL A 100 13.37 -4.05 -7.94
C VAL A 100 12.25 -3.14 -8.44
N VAL A 101 11.64 -2.39 -7.54
CA VAL A 101 10.58 -1.44 -7.85
C VAL A 101 11.13 -0.02 -7.69
N ILE A 102 10.96 0.80 -8.72
CA ILE A 102 11.36 2.21 -8.69
C ILE A 102 10.11 3.06 -8.84
N GLU A 103 9.87 3.95 -7.89
CA GLU A 103 8.78 4.92 -7.97
C GLU A 103 9.22 6.17 -8.70
N PHE A 104 8.35 6.75 -9.49
CA PHE A 104 8.61 8.04 -10.13
C PHE A 104 7.34 8.82 -10.33
N ILE A 105 7.49 10.15 -10.39
CA ILE A 105 6.43 11.08 -10.74
C ILE A 105 6.95 11.93 -11.90
N ASP A 106 6.16 12.02 -12.95
CA ASP A 106 6.47 12.88 -14.10
C ASP A 106 5.22 13.68 -14.45
N GLU A 107 5.31 15.00 -14.33
CA GLU A 107 4.17 15.90 -14.55
C GLU A 107 3.60 15.78 -15.96
N GLU A 108 4.45 15.55 -16.96
CA GLU A 108 4.02 15.42 -18.35
C GLU A 108 3.21 14.12 -18.55
N ILE A 109 3.63 13.01 -17.94
CA ILE A 109 2.90 11.75 -17.99
C ILE A 109 1.53 11.94 -17.33
N GLU A 110 1.50 12.55 -16.14
CA GLU A 110 0.27 12.82 -15.41
C GLU A 110 -0.71 13.66 -16.24
N ARG A 111 -0.20 14.70 -16.87
CA ARG A 111 -1.00 15.58 -17.73
C ARG A 111 -1.62 14.81 -18.89
N ARG A 112 -0.84 13.96 -19.56
CA ARG A 112 -1.31 13.15 -20.68
C ARG A 112 -2.37 12.16 -20.24
N GLN A 113 -2.20 11.52 -19.10
CA GLN A 113 -3.18 10.58 -18.56
C GLN A 113 -4.52 11.26 -18.24
N HIS A 114 -4.47 12.45 -17.64
CA HIS A 114 -5.67 13.24 -17.37
C HIS A 114 -6.42 13.60 -18.65
N LEU A 115 -5.70 14.03 -19.69
CA LEU A 115 -6.32 14.35 -20.98
C LEU A 115 -7.00 13.15 -21.60
N ILE A 116 -6.35 11.99 -21.55
CA ILE A 116 -6.93 10.74 -22.10
C ILE A 116 -8.18 10.36 -21.32
N ALA A 117 -8.14 10.44 -19.98
CA ALA A 117 -9.30 10.14 -19.15
C ALA A 117 -10.48 11.05 -19.47
N GLU A 118 -10.24 12.35 -19.64
CA GLU A 118 -11.28 13.32 -20.00
C GLU A 118 -11.90 12.99 -21.37
N GLN A 119 -11.09 12.57 -22.34
CA GLN A 119 -11.59 12.17 -23.68
C GLN A 119 -12.55 10.99 -23.61
N HIS A 120 -12.44 10.16 -22.57
CA HIS A 120 -13.30 9.00 -22.37
C HIS A 120 -14.37 9.22 -21.30
N GLY A 121 -14.52 10.44 -20.80
CA GLY A 121 -15.57 10.78 -19.83
C GLY A 121 -15.26 10.44 -18.39
N TYR A 122 -13.97 10.32 -18.04
CA TYR A 122 -13.54 10.02 -16.66
C TYR A 122 -12.88 11.21 -15.98
#